data_6104f03e7b1dd9d859f936a9d5a4ddd3
#
_entry.id   6104f03e7b1dd9d859f936a9d5a4ddd3
#
_cell.length_a   1.000
_cell.length_b   1.000
_cell.length_c   1.000
_cell.angle_alpha   90.00
_cell.angle_beta   90.00
_cell.angle_gamma   90.00
#
_symmetry.space_group_name_H-M   'P 1'
#
loop_
_entity.id
_entity.type
_entity.pdbx_description
1 polymer ?
#
loop_
_entity_poly.entity_id
_entity_poly.type
_entity_poly.pdbx_seq_one_letter_code
_entity_poly.pdbx_strand_id
1 'polypeptide(L)'
;MRTRPILAAAALLLAAGLAAVTHGVVSQADEPLRIGTTYMTMNNPFYSVIDEELRLVIESRGDILLTRDPALDQERQNGEIRDLLHEDIDLLVLNPVD
;
A
#
# COMPACT_ATOMS: atom_id res chain seq x y z
N MET A 1 23.82 11.84 -47.40
CA MET A 1 22.84 12.83 -46.89
C MET A 1 21.51 12.25 -46.47
N ARG A 2 21.01 11.21 -47.13
CA ARG A 2 19.71 10.60 -46.77
C ARG A 2 19.72 9.79 -45.47
N THR A 3 20.87 9.37 -45.02
CA THR A 3 21.00 8.56 -43.78
C THR A 3 21.04 9.39 -42.49
N ARG A 4 21.39 10.65 -42.56
CA ARG A 4 21.48 11.53 -41.38
C ARG A 4 20.15 11.77 -40.68
N PRO A 5 19.04 12.11 -41.37
CA PRO A 5 17.77 12.30 -40.68
C PRO A 5 17.20 11.01 -40.10
N ILE A 6 17.48 9.84 -40.69
CA ILE A 6 17.04 8.54 -40.21
C ILE A 6 17.77 8.16 -38.90
N LEU A 7 19.09 8.41 -38.85
CA LEU A 7 19.88 8.15 -37.65
C LEU A 7 19.48 9.08 -36.49
N ALA A 8 19.18 10.32 -36.74
CA ALA A 8 18.70 11.26 -35.75
C ALA A 8 17.34 10.85 -35.17
N ALA A 9 16.42 10.38 -36.01
CA ALA A 9 15.11 9.91 -35.57
C ALA A 9 15.21 8.65 -34.74
N ALA A 10 16.09 7.71 -35.07
CA ALA A 10 16.32 6.51 -34.30
C ALA A 10 16.89 6.82 -32.90
N ALA A 11 17.82 7.76 -32.82
CA ALA A 11 18.39 8.18 -31.55
C ALA A 11 17.35 8.83 -30.60
N LEU A 12 16.45 9.66 -31.19
CA LEU A 12 15.37 10.29 -30.43
C LEU A 12 14.37 9.25 -29.88
N LEU A 13 14.03 8.23 -30.66
CA LEU A 13 13.11 7.16 -30.22
C LEU A 13 13.71 6.36 -29.08
N LEU A 14 14.99 6.04 -29.15
CA LEU A 14 15.68 5.32 -28.04
C LEU A 14 15.73 6.14 -26.77
N ALA A 15 16.01 7.41 -26.84
CA ALA A 15 16.03 8.29 -25.67
C ALA A 15 14.63 8.42 -25.04
N ALA A 16 13.59 8.54 -25.83
CA ALA A 16 12.21 8.60 -25.36
C ALA A 16 11.78 7.29 -24.70
N GLY A 17 12.18 6.14 -25.25
CA GLY A 17 11.87 4.84 -24.67
C GLY A 17 12.53 4.63 -23.30
N LEU A 18 13.79 4.99 -23.15
CA LEU A 18 14.49 4.91 -21.87
C LEU A 18 13.88 5.83 -20.82
N ALA A 19 13.51 7.05 -21.17
CA ALA A 19 12.87 7.99 -20.25
C ALA A 19 11.51 7.47 -19.79
N ALA A 20 10.72 6.86 -20.66
CA ALA A 20 9.41 6.31 -20.33
C ALA A 20 9.52 5.14 -19.36
N VAL A 21 10.49 4.22 -19.53
CA VAL A 21 10.72 3.10 -18.62
C VAL A 21 11.14 3.58 -17.23
N THR A 22 12.04 4.55 -17.16
CA THR A 22 12.49 5.13 -15.89
C THR A 22 11.32 5.80 -15.15
N HIS A 23 10.47 6.52 -15.85
CA HIS A 23 9.30 7.20 -15.29
C HIS A 23 8.27 6.20 -14.76
N GLY A 24 8.02 5.08 -15.42
CA GLY A 24 7.11 4.04 -15.00
C GLY A 24 7.55 3.37 -13.70
N VAL A 25 8.84 3.09 -13.55
CA VAL A 25 9.38 2.48 -12.31
C VAL A 25 9.26 3.44 -11.13
N VAL A 26 9.56 4.73 -11.29
CA VAL A 26 9.43 5.74 -10.23
C VAL A 26 7.97 5.91 -9.81
N SER A 27 7.02 5.93 -10.75
CA SER A 27 5.58 6.04 -10.45
C SER A 27 5.08 4.88 -9.56
N GLN A 28 5.52 3.66 -9.83
CA GLN A 28 5.11 2.49 -9.03
C GLN A 28 5.65 2.53 -7.61
N ALA A 29 6.83 3.11 -7.40
CA ALA A 29 7.44 3.24 -6.09
C ALA A 29 6.77 4.30 -5.21
N ASP A 30 6.02 5.23 -5.79
CA ASP A 30 5.41 6.37 -5.09
C ASP A 30 3.97 6.12 -4.64
N GLU A 31 3.36 5.00 -5.04
CA GLU A 31 2.00 4.68 -4.60
C GLU A 31 2.00 4.20 -3.15
N PRO A 32 1.19 4.82 -2.25
CA PRO A 32 1.12 4.38 -0.87
C PRO A 32 0.49 2.99 -0.75
N LEU A 33 1.05 2.17 0.12
CA LEU A 33 0.44 0.91 0.51
C LEU A 33 -0.73 1.16 1.46
N ARG A 34 -1.76 0.35 1.34
CA ARG A 34 -2.94 0.38 2.20
C ARG A 34 -2.93 -0.88 3.05
N ILE A 35 -2.74 -0.71 4.34
CA ILE A 35 -2.58 -1.82 5.29
C ILE A 35 -3.78 -1.81 6.23
N GLY A 36 -4.55 -2.89 6.23
CA GLY A 36 -5.67 -3.07 7.13
C GLY A 36 -5.25 -3.86 8.36
N THR A 37 -5.72 -3.46 9.53
CA THR A 37 -5.49 -4.19 10.77
C THR A 37 -6.79 -4.40 11.52
N THR A 38 -6.94 -5.57 12.11
CA THR A 38 -7.98 -5.84 13.08
C THR A 38 -7.42 -6.75 14.17
N TYR A 39 -7.59 -6.35 15.41
CA TYR A 39 -7.12 -7.06 16.59
C TYR A 39 -8.32 -7.69 17.33
N MET A 40 -8.07 -8.38 18.43
CA MET A 40 -9.16 -8.90 19.26
C MET A 40 -10.02 -7.76 19.81
N THR A 41 -9.36 -6.71 20.31
CA THR A 41 -10.01 -5.52 20.86
C THR A 41 -9.01 -4.38 20.94
N MET A 42 -9.47 -3.15 20.80
CA MET A 42 -8.65 -1.97 21.08
C MET A 42 -8.76 -1.51 22.54
N ASN A 43 -9.64 -2.12 23.32
CA ASN A 43 -9.80 -1.84 24.75
C ASN A 43 -8.80 -2.61 25.64
N ASN A 44 -7.64 -2.93 25.08
CA ASN A 44 -6.54 -3.55 25.79
C ASN A 44 -5.25 -2.82 25.42
N PRO A 45 -4.50 -2.28 26.41
CA PRO A 45 -3.26 -1.54 26.13
C PRO A 45 -2.25 -2.28 25.28
N PHE A 46 -2.23 -3.62 25.34
CA PHE A 46 -1.36 -4.43 24.50
C PHE A 46 -1.59 -4.15 23.01
N TYR A 47 -2.85 -4.16 22.57
CA TYR A 47 -3.16 -3.95 21.14
C TYR A 47 -3.07 -2.49 20.74
N SER A 48 -3.44 -1.56 21.62
CA SER A 48 -3.33 -0.14 21.31
C SER A 48 -1.89 0.31 21.13
N VAL A 49 -0.97 -0.23 21.93
CA VAL A 49 0.47 0.05 21.79
C VAL A 49 1.00 -0.51 20.47
N ILE A 50 0.60 -1.74 20.11
CA ILE A 50 0.99 -2.34 18.82
C ILE A 50 0.51 -1.47 17.66
N ASP A 51 -0.74 -1.02 17.71
CA ASP A 51 -1.31 -0.19 16.66
C ASP A 51 -0.60 1.15 16.53
N GLU A 52 -0.28 1.79 17.65
CA GLU A 52 0.47 3.04 17.65
C GLU A 52 1.85 2.88 17.01
N GLU A 53 2.58 1.84 17.37
CA GLU A 53 3.91 1.57 16.83
C GLU A 53 3.86 1.24 15.33
N LEU A 54 2.89 0.42 14.92
CA LEU A 54 2.67 0.15 13.49
C LEU A 54 2.34 1.42 12.73
N ARG A 55 1.49 2.26 13.29
CA ARG A 55 1.07 3.52 12.67
C ARG A 55 2.26 4.45 12.46
N LEU A 56 3.11 4.59 13.46
CA LEU A 56 4.31 5.42 13.35
C LEU A 56 5.21 4.97 12.19
N VAL A 57 5.46 3.67 12.10
CA VAL A 57 6.32 3.13 11.04
C VAL A 57 5.65 3.28 9.67
N ILE A 58 4.40 2.89 9.56
CA ILE A 58 3.66 2.88 8.30
C ILE A 58 3.47 4.30 7.76
N GLU A 59 3.01 5.21 8.60
CA GLU A 59 2.78 6.60 8.20
C GLU A 59 4.08 7.35 7.90
N SER A 60 5.18 7.02 8.61
CA SER A 60 6.49 7.61 8.32
C SER A 60 7.01 7.26 6.93
N ARG A 61 6.51 6.16 6.34
CA ARG A 61 6.84 5.73 4.98
C ARG A 61 5.89 6.31 3.93
N GLY A 62 4.89 7.07 4.35
CA GLY A 62 3.86 7.59 3.47
C GLY A 62 2.75 6.60 3.16
N ASP A 63 2.70 5.48 3.89
CA ASP A 63 1.68 4.46 3.72
C ASP A 63 0.47 4.71 4.64
N ILE A 64 -0.61 3.96 4.44
CA ILE A 64 -1.89 4.17 5.10
C ILE A 64 -2.23 2.97 5.97
N LEU A 65 -2.57 3.21 7.24
CA LEU A 65 -3.04 2.19 8.17
C LEU A 65 -4.53 2.37 8.44
N LEU A 66 -5.30 1.32 8.20
CA LEU A 66 -6.74 1.25 8.43
C LEU A 66 -6.99 0.26 9.58
N THR A 67 -7.22 0.77 10.77
CA THR A 67 -7.44 -0.04 11.98
C THR A 67 -8.92 -0.23 12.24
N ARG A 68 -9.29 -1.44 12.67
CA ARG A 68 -10.64 -1.81 13.09
C ARG A 68 -10.62 -2.40 14.50
N ASP A 69 -11.72 -2.23 15.22
CA ASP A 69 -11.91 -2.73 16.58
C ASP A 69 -13.14 -3.64 16.61
N PRO A 70 -12.97 -4.97 16.64
CA PRO A 70 -14.10 -5.89 16.72
C PRO A 70 -14.68 -6.02 18.13
N ALA A 71 -14.04 -5.47 19.14
CA ALA A 71 -14.51 -5.48 20.52
C ALA A 71 -14.85 -6.89 21.02
N LEU A 72 -13.96 -7.85 20.75
CA LEU A 72 -14.09 -9.27 21.13
C LEU A 72 -15.29 -9.99 20.48
N ASP A 73 -15.83 -9.44 19.39
CA ASP A 73 -16.94 -10.02 18.66
C ASP A 73 -16.44 -10.58 17.32
N GLN A 74 -16.50 -11.92 17.19
CA GLN A 74 -16.01 -12.61 15.99
C GLN A 74 -16.79 -12.25 14.73
N GLU A 75 -18.12 -12.14 14.83
CA GLU A 75 -18.94 -11.76 13.67
C GLU A 75 -18.63 -10.35 13.20
N ARG A 76 -18.43 -9.45 14.15
CA ARG A 76 -18.01 -8.09 13.86
C ARG A 76 -16.64 -8.07 13.18
N GLN A 77 -15.69 -8.87 13.66
CA GLN A 77 -14.38 -8.98 13.03
C GLN A 77 -14.49 -9.50 11.59
N ASN A 78 -15.31 -10.53 11.37
CA ASN A 78 -15.53 -11.05 10.02
C ASN A 78 -16.11 -9.99 9.07
N GLY A 79 -17.04 -9.17 9.57
CA GLY A 79 -17.57 -8.04 8.81
C GLY A 79 -16.53 -6.99 8.51
N GLU A 80 -15.68 -6.66 9.47
CA GLU A 80 -14.58 -5.70 9.31
C GLU A 80 -13.55 -6.16 8.29
N ILE A 81 -13.23 -7.45 8.27
CA ILE A 81 -12.34 -8.03 7.27
C ILE A 81 -12.93 -7.87 5.87
N ARG A 82 -14.22 -8.18 5.69
CA ARG A 82 -14.89 -7.97 4.41
C ARG A 82 -14.85 -6.52 3.97
N ASP A 83 -15.10 -5.59 4.88
CA ASP A 83 -15.06 -4.16 4.60
C ASP A 83 -13.65 -3.69 4.20
N LEU A 84 -12.63 -4.16 4.91
CA LEU A 84 -11.24 -3.85 4.58
C LEU A 84 -10.85 -4.35 3.19
N LEU A 85 -11.29 -5.55 2.83
CA LEU A 85 -11.04 -6.10 1.50
C LEU A 85 -11.68 -5.25 0.39
N HIS A 86 -12.83 -4.61 0.68
CA HIS A 86 -13.47 -3.69 -0.26
C HIS A 86 -12.79 -2.31 -0.33
N GLU A 87 -11.89 -2.02 0.59
CA GLU A 87 -11.14 -0.76 0.61
C GLU A 87 -9.79 -0.86 -0.11
N ASP A 88 -9.59 -1.88 -0.92
CA ASP A 88 -8.38 -2.09 -1.72
C ASP A 88 -7.10 -2.10 -0.86
N ILE A 89 -7.11 -2.89 0.20
CA ILE A 89 -5.91 -3.07 1.02
C ILE A 89 -4.88 -3.97 0.32
N ASP A 90 -3.62 -3.69 0.55
CA ASP A 90 -2.50 -4.46 0.02
C ASP A 90 -2.06 -5.56 1.00
N LEU A 91 -2.31 -5.35 2.30
CA LEU A 91 -1.91 -6.27 3.37
C LEU A 91 -2.95 -6.25 4.48
N LEU A 92 -3.28 -7.41 5.01
CA LEU A 92 -4.10 -7.56 6.20
C LEU A 92 -3.27 -8.08 7.36
N VAL A 93 -3.26 -7.36 8.46
CA VAL A 93 -2.70 -7.82 9.75
C VAL A 93 -3.87 -8.22 10.64
N LEU A 94 -3.95 -9.51 10.94
CA LEU A 94 -5.09 -10.08 11.65
C LEU A 94 -4.65 -10.73 12.95
N ASN A 95 -5.25 -10.28 14.06
CA ASN A 95 -5.22 -10.99 15.32
C ASN A 95 -6.66 -11.46 15.61
N PRO A 96 -6.97 -12.75 15.44
CA PRO A 96 -8.35 -13.22 15.46
C PRO A 96 -8.93 -13.21 16.87
N VAL A 97 -10.22 -12.89 16.95
CA VAL A 97 -10.98 -12.96 18.22
C VAL A 97 -11.05 -14.39 18.72
N ASP A 98 -11.21 -15.35 17.79
CA ASP A 98 -11.32 -16.77 18.14
C ASP A 98 -10.72 -17.67 17.05
#